data_dbb94cbbf34e75139538da6c46b3ebea
#
_entry.id   dbb94cbbf34e75139538da6c46b3ebea
#
_cell.length_a   1.000
_cell.length_b   1.000
_cell.length_c   1.000
_cell.angle_alpha   90.00
_cell.angle_beta   90.00
_cell.angle_gamma   90.00
#
_symmetry.space_group_name_H-M   'P 1'
#
loop_
_entity.id
_entity.type
_entity.pdbx_description
1 polymer ?
#
loop_
_entity_poly.entity_id
_entity_poly.type
_entity_poly.pdbx_seq_one_letter_code
_entity_poly.pdbx_strand_id
1 'polypeptide(L)'
;MEFAMFQDVLKTRRSIREFTGERVSLSDIEDIIDCARYAPSDTNSQTWEFIAVINSEKIKRIEEFTWEKLHETAARAVEKGLEREAKLLVKSFGPYATAFSGAPALIVCLSTPYASKFREKIFDPIDFVSPEIWQEEGLKSSCLASQNLMLAAHAKGLATCPMTGPVLLAEDKLREFLDIPADRGVNMVIALGHPAIAPKPVPRKEVAEILRIVE
;
A
#
# COMPACT_ATOMS: atom_id res chain seq x y z
N MET A 1 7.73 8.03 -25.71
CA MET A 1 6.47 8.46 -25.04
C MET A 1 6.51 9.97 -24.92
N GLU A 2 5.49 10.67 -25.39
CA GLU A 2 5.43 12.12 -25.20
C GLU A 2 5.20 12.47 -23.74
N PHE A 3 5.83 13.56 -23.27
CA PHE A 3 5.71 14.01 -21.88
C PHE A 3 4.25 14.25 -21.46
N ALA A 4 3.42 14.78 -22.38
CA ALA A 4 2.00 15.00 -22.15
C ALA A 4 1.23 13.72 -21.80
N MET A 5 1.51 12.60 -22.47
CA MET A 5 0.89 11.31 -22.16
C MET A 5 1.27 10.81 -20.76
N PHE A 6 2.53 10.96 -20.39
CA PHE A 6 2.99 10.58 -19.03
C PHE A 6 2.38 11.48 -17.95
N GLN A 7 2.29 12.80 -18.22
CA GLN A 7 1.60 13.73 -17.33
C GLN A 7 0.12 13.35 -17.11
N ASP A 8 -0.56 12.90 -18.17
CA ASP A 8 -1.97 12.51 -18.09
C ASP A 8 -2.13 11.33 -17.14
N VAL A 9 -1.33 10.27 -17.26
CA VAL A 9 -1.33 9.12 -16.35
C VAL A 9 -1.13 9.58 -14.90
N LEU A 10 -0.16 10.45 -14.63
CA LEU A 10 0.10 10.97 -13.28
C LEU A 10 -1.07 11.79 -12.73
N LYS A 11 -1.67 12.65 -13.57
CA LYS A 11 -2.70 13.60 -13.15
C LYS A 11 -4.10 13.00 -13.08
N THR A 12 -4.38 11.92 -13.81
CA THR A 12 -5.71 11.31 -13.87
C THR A 12 -5.86 10.10 -12.93
N ARG A 13 -4.76 9.42 -12.54
CA ARG A 13 -4.83 8.33 -11.57
C ARG A 13 -5.50 8.78 -10.26
N ARG A 14 -6.44 7.96 -9.76
CA ARG A 14 -7.16 8.18 -8.49
C ARG A 14 -7.23 6.89 -7.68
N SER A 15 -7.44 7.05 -6.37
CA SER A 15 -7.80 5.93 -5.50
C SER A 15 -9.28 5.62 -5.70
N ILE A 16 -9.57 4.53 -6.38
CA ILE A 16 -10.91 4.02 -6.66
C ILE A 16 -11.21 2.89 -5.69
N ARG A 17 -12.41 2.88 -5.11
CA ARG A 17 -12.85 1.91 -4.10
C ARG A 17 -14.08 1.12 -4.53
N GLU A 18 -14.62 1.44 -5.70
CA GLU A 18 -15.76 0.76 -6.30
C GLU A 18 -15.33 0.07 -7.59
N PHE A 19 -15.48 -1.24 -7.62
CA PHE A 19 -15.02 -2.09 -8.70
C PHE A 19 -16.19 -2.84 -9.33
N THR A 20 -16.07 -3.24 -10.60
CA THR A 20 -17.12 -4.00 -11.32
C THR A 20 -17.24 -5.44 -10.86
N GLY A 21 -16.28 -5.96 -10.12
CA GLY A 21 -16.18 -7.38 -9.77
C GLY A 21 -15.61 -8.27 -10.88
N GLU A 22 -15.36 -7.72 -12.06
CA GLU A 22 -14.65 -8.42 -13.15
C GLU A 22 -13.24 -8.79 -12.70
N ARG A 23 -12.83 -10.03 -13.03
CA ARG A 23 -11.51 -10.53 -12.64
C ARG A 23 -10.39 -9.80 -13.37
N VAL A 24 -9.33 -9.48 -12.65
CA VAL A 24 -8.07 -9.05 -13.26
C VAL A 24 -7.30 -10.29 -13.70
N SER A 25 -6.79 -10.29 -14.92
CA SER A 25 -6.02 -11.43 -15.44
C SER A 25 -4.66 -11.56 -14.73
N LEU A 26 -4.14 -12.77 -14.64
CA LEU A 26 -2.79 -13.00 -14.11
C LEU A 26 -1.74 -12.25 -14.95
N SER A 27 -1.91 -12.24 -16.27
CA SER A 27 -1.03 -11.49 -17.17
C SER A 27 -1.03 -9.99 -16.88
N ASP A 28 -2.20 -9.39 -16.58
CA ASP A 28 -2.25 -7.98 -16.19
C ASP A 28 -1.53 -7.72 -14.86
N ILE A 29 -1.69 -8.63 -13.89
CA ILE A 29 -0.97 -8.54 -12.61
C ILE A 29 0.54 -8.64 -12.85
N GLU A 30 1.00 -9.61 -13.64
CA GLU A 30 2.41 -9.79 -13.98
C GLU A 30 2.99 -8.55 -14.67
N ASP A 31 2.29 -7.99 -15.65
CA ASP A 31 2.72 -6.78 -16.37
C ASP A 31 2.88 -5.57 -15.44
N ILE A 32 1.93 -5.34 -14.52
CA ILE A 32 2.02 -4.21 -13.59
C ILE A 32 3.12 -4.41 -12.54
N ILE A 33 3.37 -5.64 -12.11
CA ILE A 33 4.49 -5.98 -11.23
C ILE A 33 5.83 -5.85 -11.99
N ASP A 34 5.87 -6.24 -13.27
CA ASP A 34 7.05 -6.01 -14.11
C ASP A 34 7.39 -4.50 -14.18
N CYS A 35 6.40 -3.64 -14.36
CA CYS A 35 6.62 -2.18 -14.29
C CYS A 35 7.08 -1.71 -12.90
N ALA A 36 6.54 -2.28 -11.83
CA ALA A 36 6.89 -1.92 -10.45
C ALA A 36 8.38 -2.11 -10.16
N ARG A 37 8.96 -3.23 -10.61
CA ARG A 37 10.38 -3.57 -10.35
C ARG A 37 11.41 -2.62 -11.00
N TYR A 38 10.98 -1.69 -11.87
CA TYR A 38 11.84 -0.64 -12.42
C TYR A 38 11.90 0.62 -11.55
N ALA A 39 11.35 0.59 -10.35
CA ALA A 39 11.52 1.67 -9.39
C ALA A 39 12.99 1.78 -8.95
N PRO A 40 13.49 2.98 -8.64
CA PRO A 40 14.79 3.10 -7.99
C PRO A 40 14.75 2.53 -6.57
N SER A 41 15.88 2.00 -6.12
CA SER A 41 16.06 1.56 -4.74
C SER A 41 17.47 1.89 -4.28
N ASP A 42 17.67 2.02 -2.96
CA ASP A 42 18.99 2.28 -2.42
C ASP A 42 19.97 1.18 -2.84
N THR A 43 21.08 1.58 -3.42
CA THR A 43 22.14 0.70 -3.97
C THR A 43 21.62 -0.41 -4.91
N ASN A 44 20.47 -0.19 -5.55
CA ASN A 44 19.77 -1.20 -6.36
C ASN A 44 19.43 -2.47 -5.56
N SER A 45 19.13 -2.31 -4.28
CA SER A 45 18.82 -3.42 -3.35
C SER A 45 17.47 -4.08 -3.62
N GLN A 46 16.56 -3.40 -4.34
CA GLN A 46 15.25 -3.92 -4.75
C GLN A 46 14.46 -4.53 -3.58
N THR A 47 14.42 -3.81 -2.46
CA THR A 47 13.83 -4.23 -1.19
C THR A 47 12.31 -4.17 -1.20
N TRP A 48 11.67 -4.82 -2.14
CA TRP A 48 10.23 -4.98 -2.27
C TRP A 48 9.85 -6.42 -2.57
N GLU A 49 8.68 -6.79 -2.11
CA GLU A 49 8.03 -8.06 -2.42
C GLU A 49 6.52 -7.79 -2.53
N PHE A 50 5.82 -8.55 -3.36
CA PHE A 50 4.39 -8.37 -3.57
C PHE A 50 3.68 -9.72 -3.45
N ILE A 51 2.56 -9.74 -2.70
CA ILE A 51 1.67 -10.90 -2.64
C ILE A 51 0.36 -10.51 -3.32
N ALA A 52 0.01 -11.19 -4.41
CA ALA A 52 -1.27 -11.02 -5.08
C ALA A 52 -2.31 -12.00 -4.51
N VAL A 53 -3.37 -11.47 -3.91
CA VAL A 53 -4.50 -12.24 -3.41
C VAL A 53 -5.65 -12.08 -4.41
N ILE A 54 -5.96 -13.13 -5.17
CA ILE A 54 -7.01 -13.15 -6.20
C ILE A 54 -8.18 -14.09 -5.86
N ASN A 55 -8.11 -14.74 -4.72
CA ASN A 55 -9.16 -15.61 -4.22
C ASN A 55 -10.15 -14.78 -3.39
N SER A 56 -11.42 -14.74 -3.82
CA SER A 56 -12.47 -13.92 -3.19
C SER A 56 -12.72 -14.30 -1.73
N GLU A 57 -12.64 -15.58 -1.38
CA GLU A 57 -12.81 -16.04 0.00
C GLU A 57 -11.66 -15.56 0.90
N LYS A 58 -10.44 -15.54 0.36
CA LYS A 58 -9.30 -14.98 1.08
C LYS A 58 -9.44 -13.47 1.27
N ILE A 59 -9.90 -12.74 0.26
CA ILE A 59 -10.16 -11.30 0.36
C ILE A 59 -11.22 -11.03 1.43
N LYS A 60 -12.32 -11.79 1.40
CA LYS A 60 -13.38 -11.70 2.42
C LYS A 60 -12.85 -12.00 3.82
N ARG A 61 -11.99 -13.01 3.98
CA ARG A 61 -11.39 -13.32 5.29
C ARG A 61 -10.48 -12.19 5.80
N ILE A 62 -9.75 -11.50 4.90
CA ILE A 62 -8.97 -10.30 5.24
C ILE A 62 -9.89 -9.17 5.72
N GLU A 63 -11.04 -8.98 5.08
CA GLU A 63 -12.05 -8.02 5.52
C GLU A 63 -12.58 -8.36 6.91
N GLU A 64 -12.98 -9.61 7.13
CA GLU A 64 -13.54 -10.09 8.40
C GLU A 64 -12.60 -9.81 9.58
N PHE A 65 -11.35 -10.26 9.51
CA PHE A 65 -10.43 -10.03 10.62
C PHE A 65 -10.02 -8.56 10.77
N THR A 66 -10.09 -7.76 9.71
CA THR A 66 -9.89 -6.31 9.81
C THR A 66 -11.03 -5.67 10.61
N TRP A 67 -12.29 -6.08 10.37
CA TRP A 67 -13.43 -5.66 11.18
C TRP A 67 -13.36 -6.17 12.63
N GLU A 68 -12.96 -7.43 12.84
CA GLU A 68 -12.75 -8.00 14.19
C GLU A 68 -11.80 -7.10 14.99
N LYS A 69 -10.64 -6.77 14.43
CA LYS A 69 -9.62 -5.92 15.08
C LYS A 69 -10.07 -4.47 15.27
N LEU A 70 -10.84 -3.93 14.35
CA LEU A 70 -11.45 -2.60 14.50
C LEU A 70 -12.41 -2.58 15.70
N HIS A 71 -13.26 -3.59 15.85
CA HIS A 71 -14.19 -3.68 16.97
C HIS A 71 -13.47 -3.91 18.32
N GLU A 72 -12.42 -4.74 18.36
CA GLU A 72 -11.54 -4.87 19.51
C GLU A 72 -10.93 -3.52 19.92
N THR A 73 -10.44 -2.75 18.93
CA THR A 73 -9.86 -1.42 19.15
C THR A 73 -10.90 -0.44 19.68
N ALA A 74 -12.11 -0.46 19.13
CA ALA A 74 -13.22 0.38 19.58
C ALA A 74 -13.64 0.03 21.02
N ALA A 75 -13.71 -1.26 21.37
CA ALA A 75 -14.01 -1.69 22.74
C ALA A 75 -12.96 -1.19 23.75
N ARG A 76 -11.66 -1.31 23.41
CA ARG A 76 -10.57 -0.78 24.23
C ARG A 76 -10.64 0.75 24.38
N ALA A 77 -11.09 1.47 23.35
CA ALA A 77 -11.31 2.92 23.44
C ALA A 77 -12.43 3.26 24.42
N VAL A 78 -13.54 2.51 24.41
CA VAL A 78 -14.65 2.66 25.38
C VAL A 78 -14.15 2.44 26.83
N GLU A 79 -13.33 1.42 27.08
CA GLU A 79 -12.72 1.16 28.39
C GLU A 79 -11.86 2.32 28.89
N LYS A 80 -11.38 3.18 27.98
CA LYS A 80 -10.62 4.41 28.28
C LYS A 80 -11.50 5.67 28.33
N GLY A 81 -12.83 5.54 28.28
CA GLY A 81 -13.76 6.68 28.31
C GLY A 81 -13.85 7.45 26.99
N LEU A 82 -13.54 6.80 25.86
CA LEU A 82 -13.53 7.39 24.51
C LEU A 82 -14.70 6.87 23.66
N GLU A 83 -15.93 6.85 24.21
CA GLU A 83 -17.10 6.25 23.58
C GLU A 83 -17.49 6.92 22.26
N ARG A 84 -17.32 8.26 22.18
CA ARG A 84 -17.60 9.04 20.97
C ARG A 84 -16.61 8.71 19.86
N GLU A 85 -15.34 8.65 20.19
CA GLU A 85 -14.24 8.34 19.28
C GLU A 85 -14.34 6.88 18.79
N ALA A 86 -14.70 5.94 19.68
CA ALA A 86 -14.96 4.55 19.34
C ALA A 86 -16.10 4.41 18.31
N LYS A 87 -17.21 5.13 18.50
CA LYS A 87 -18.32 5.17 17.52
C LYS A 87 -17.87 5.76 16.18
N LEU A 88 -17.07 6.83 16.20
CA LEU A 88 -16.52 7.45 15.00
C LEU A 88 -15.55 6.53 14.27
N LEU A 89 -14.71 5.81 15.01
CA LEU A 89 -13.80 4.81 14.48
C LEU A 89 -14.56 3.75 13.66
N VAL A 90 -15.57 3.14 14.24
CA VAL A 90 -16.38 2.12 13.56
C VAL A 90 -17.16 2.68 12.37
N LYS A 91 -17.82 3.83 12.55
CA LYS A 91 -18.73 4.40 11.53
C LYS A 91 -17.98 5.02 10.34
N SER A 92 -16.84 5.66 10.58
CA SER A 92 -16.14 6.45 9.56
C SER A 92 -14.85 5.79 9.09
N PHE A 93 -14.01 5.30 9.99
CA PHE A 93 -12.74 4.67 9.61
C PHE A 93 -12.91 3.23 9.13
N GLY A 94 -13.81 2.45 9.72
CA GLY A 94 -14.07 1.07 9.33
C GLY A 94 -14.33 0.89 7.83
N PRO A 95 -15.32 1.60 7.23
CA PRO A 95 -15.56 1.55 5.79
C PRO A 95 -14.34 1.93 4.93
N TYR A 96 -13.48 2.84 5.41
CA TYR A 96 -12.22 3.16 4.72
C TYR A 96 -11.19 2.04 4.84
N ALA A 97 -11.06 1.44 6.01
CA ALA A 97 -10.11 0.36 6.25
C ALA A 97 -10.45 -0.92 5.48
N THR A 98 -11.72 -1.12 5.15
CA THR A 98 -12.24 -2.30 4.42
C THR A 98 -12.74 -1.97 3.01
N ALA A 99 -12.41 -0.80 2.46
CA ALA A 99 -12.86 -0.37 1.13
C ALA A 99 -12.33 -1.23 -0.04
N PHE A 100 -11.59 -2.28 0.27
CA PHE A 100 -11.12 -3.29 -0.67
C PHE A 100 -12.06 -4.48 -0.85
N SER A 101 -13.09 -4.63 -0.05
CA SER A 101 -13.95 -5.82 0.01
C SER A 101 -14.59 -6.18 -1.33
N GLY A 102 -14.88 -5.17 -2.18
CA GLY A 102 -15.40 -5.37 -3.54
C GLY A 102 -14.34 -5.51 -4.63
N ALA A 103 -13.06 -5.51 -4.29
CA ALA A 103 -12.00 -5.64 -5.29
C ALA A 103 -11.80 -7.11 -5.69
N PRO A 104 -11.60 -7.41 -6.99
CA PRO A 104 -11.32 -8.77 -7.46
C PRO A 104 -9.89 -9.24 -7.14
N ALA A 105 -8.99 -8.32 -6.79
CA ALA A 105 -7.62 -8.63 -6.41
C ALA A 105 -7.10 -7.63 -5.35
N LEU A 106 -6.21 -8.12 -4.48
CA LEU A 106 -5.40 -7.31 -3.58
C LEU A 106 -3.92 -7.56 -3.85
N ILE A 107 -3.12 -6.50 -3.79
CA ILE A 107 -1.66 -6.61 -3.78
C ILE A 107 -1.17 -6.15 -2.40
N VAL A 108 -0.62 -7.07 -1.63
CA VAL A 108 0.04 -6.75 -0.36
C VAL A 108 1.48 -6.36 -0.67
N CYS A 109 1.83 -5.12 -0.35
CA CYS A 109 3.15 -4.56 -0.63
C CYS A 109 4.03 -4.73 0.62
N LEU A 110 5.13 -5.44 0.45
CA LEU A 110 6.08 -5.71 1.52
C LEU A 110 7.40 -4.98 1.25
N SER A 111 8.13 -4.70 2.33
CA SER A 111 9.55 -4.37 2.25
C SER A 111 10.38 -5.53 2.80
N THR A 112 11.48 -5.83 2.12
CA THR A 112 12.47 -6.78 2.61
C THR A 112 13.57 -6.03 3.38
N PRO A 113 14.33 -6.69 4.26
CA PRO A 113 15.44 -6.05 4.94
C PRO A 113 16.44 -5.45 3.95
N TYR A 114 16.82 -4.20 4.18
CA TYR A 114 17.92 -3.59 3.43
C TYR A 114 19.25 -4.16 3.90
N ALA A 115 20.04 -4.66 2.97
CA ALA A 115 21.41 -5.14 3.20
C ALA A 115 22.38 -4.47 2.24
N SER A 116 23.49 -3.98 2.76
CA SER A 116 24.61 -3.50 1.95
C SER A 116 25.94 -3.82 2.62
N LYS A 117 26.98 -3.92 1.79
CA LYS A 117 28.35 -4.15 2.32
C LYS A 117 28.83 -3.03 3.25
N PHE A 118 28.37 -1.79 3.01
CA PHE A 118 28.72 -0.66 3.89
C PHE A 118 27.98 -0.74 5.22
N ARG A 119 26.71 -1.12 5.21
CA ARG A 119 25.95 -1.38 6.42
C ARG A 119 26.67 -2.42 7.27
N GLU A 120 26.88 -3.60 6.74
CA GLU A 120 27.43 -4.75 7.46
C GLU A 120 28.89 -4.53 7.95
N LYS A 121 29.72 -3.86 7.14
CA LYS A 121 31.17 -3.76 7.40
C LYS A 121 31.58 -2.46 8.10
N ILE A 122 30.76 -1.43 8.07
CA ILE A 122 31.12 -0.11 8.61
C ILE A 122 30.06 0.37 9.58
N PHE A 123 28.82 0.57 9.14
CA PHE A 123 27.81 1.29 9.93
C PHE A 123 27.31 0.50 11.14
N ASP A 124 27.00 -0.79 10.97
CA ASP A 124 26.54 -1.65 12.07
C ASP A 124 27.66 -1.85 13.12
N PRO A 125 28.94 -2.15 12.76
CA PRO A 125 30.04 -2.31 13.73
C PRO A 125 30.37 -1.10 14.58
N ILE A 126 30.01 0.11 14.15
CA ILE A 126 30.26 1.35 14.89
C ILE A 126 28.98 2.01 15.44
N ASP A 127 27.86 1.31 15.39
CA ASP A 127 26.55 1.79 15.83
C ASP A 127 26.19 3.20 15.29
N PHE A 128 26.59 3.49 14.03
CA PHE A 128 26.45 4.80 13.42
C PHE A 128 25.01 5.13 13.05
N VAL A 129 24.23 4.12 12.66
CA VAL A 129 22.85 4.25 12.19
C VAL A 129 21.97 3.30 12.98
N SER A 130 20.83 3.80 13.48
CA SER A 130 19.89 2.96 14.20
C SER A 130 19.20 1.94 13.27
N PRO A 131 18.79 0.76 13.79
CA PRO A 131 18.12 -0.28 13.02
C PRO A 131 16.85 0.19 12.29
N GLU A 132 16.12 1.16 12.87
CA GLU A 132 14.89 1.72 12.29
C GLU A 132 15.15 2.40 10.94
N ILE A 133 16.29 3.08 10.80
CA ILE A 133 16.66 3.74 9.52
C ILE A 133 16.81 2.72 8.40
N TRP A 134 17.34 1.54 8.69
CA TRP A 134 17.46 0.47 7.70
C TRP A 134 16.09 -0.11 7.28
N GLN A 135 15.14 -0.15 8.20
CA GLN A 135 13.76 -0.50 7.88
C GLN A 135 13.11 0.57 7.00
N GLU A 136 13.34 1.84 7.30
CA GLU A 136 12.85 2.96 6.48
C GLU A 136 13.40 2.93 5.06
N GLU A 137 14.67 2.55 4.84
CA GLU A 137 15.24 2.43 3.48
C GLU A 137 14.50 1.35 2.66
N GLY A 138 14.19 0.20 3.28
CA GLY A 138 13.36 -0.82 2.66
C GLY A 138 11.96 -0.32 2.32
N LEU A 139 11.33 0.40 3.26
CA LEU A 139 10.01 1.00 3.09
C LEU A 139 9.99 2.03 1.96
N LYS A 140 10.97 2.95 1.90
CA LYS A 140 11.08 3.97 0.84
C LYS A 140 11.14 3.32 -0.54
N SER A 141 11.99 2.31 -0.72
CA SER A 141 12.10 1.57 -1.97
C SER A 141 10.80 0.87 -2.36
N SER A 142 10.15 0.18 -1.40
CA SER A 142 8.87 -0.48 -1.63
C SER A 142 7.74 0.50 -2.00
N CYS A 143 7.71 1.69 -1.39
CA CYS A 143 6.75 2.73 -1.74
C CYS A 143 6.94 3.25 -3.17
N LEU A 144 8.18 3.40 -3.64
CA LEU A 144 8.48 3.79 -5.02
C LEU A 144 8.02 2.72 -6.01
N ALA A 145 8.26 1.45 -5.72
CA ALA A 145 7.79 0.34 -6.54
C ALA A 145 6.24 0.25 -6.54
N SER A 146 5.60 0.45 -5.39
CA SER A 146 4.13 0.51 -5.28
C SER A 146 3.54 1.67 -6.09
N GLN A 147 4.22 2.81 -6.17
CA GLN A 147 3.78 3.93 -7.02
C GLN A 147 3.84 3.56 -8.50
N ASN A 148 4.94 2.91 -8.96
CA ASN A 148 5.04 2.44 -10.35
C ASN A 148 3.93 1.43 -10.67
N LEU A 149 3.66 0.48 -9.77
CA LEU A 149 2.55 -0.48 -9.89
C LEU A 149 1.22 0.24 -10.15
N MET A 150 0.89 1.24 -9.33
CA MET A 150 -0.38 1.97 -9.44
C MET A 150 -0.48 2.78 -10.73
N LEU A 151 0.62 3.34 -11.22
CA LEU A 151 0.66 4.06 -12.50
C LEU A 151 0.50 3.10 -13.67
N ALA A 152 1.17 1.95 -13.64
CA ALA A 152 1.05 0.92 -14.66
C ALA A 152 -0.39 0.36 -14.74
N ALA A 153 -0.99 0.06 -13.58
CA ALA A 153 -2.39 -0.37 -13.52
C ALA A 153 -3.32 0.67 -14.15
N HIS A 154 -3.14 1.97 -13.81
CA HIS A 154 -3.95 3.04 -14.39
C HIS A 154 -3.75 3.16 -15.90
N ALA A 155 -2.53 3.06 -16.40
CA ALA A 155 -2.22 3.07 -17.84
C ALA A 155 -2.85 1.89 -18.59
N LYS A 156 -3.10 0.76 -17.92
CA LYS A 156 -3.84 -0.40 -18.45
C LYS A 156 -5.37 -0.28 -18.33
N GLY A 157 -5.90 0.84 -17.80
CA GLY A 157 -7.33 1.04 -17.56
C GLY A 157 -7.84 0.35 -16.29
N LEU A 158 -6.95 -0.17 -15.46
CA LEU A 158 -7.28 -0.71 -14.15
C LEU A 158 -7.28 0.39 -13.09
N ALA A 159 -8.01 0.17 -12.02
CA ALA A 159 -8.08 1.07 -10.87
C ALA A 159 -7.38 0.47 -9.66
N THR A 160 -6.81 1.34 -8.84
CA THR A 160 -6.16 0.96 -7.60
C THR A 160 -6.57 1.86 -6.43
N CYS A 161 -6.49 1.31 -5.22
CA CYS A 161 -6.60 2.08 -3.97
C CYS A 161 -5.56 1.57 -2.96
N PRO A 162 -4.50 2.34 -2.68
CA PRO A 162 -3.56 2.00 -1.62
C PRO A 162 -4.21 2.28 -0.26
N MET A 163 -4.08 1.33 0.67
CA MET A 163 -4.67 1.39 2.02
C MET A 163 -3.70 0.87 3.06
N THR A 164 -3.61 1.57 4.16
CA THR A 164 -2.87 1.16 5.35
C THR A 164 -3.78 0.69 6.49
N GLY A 165 -5.09 0.90 6.36
CA GLY A 165 -6.06 0.50 7.38
C GLY A 165 -5.97 -0.97 7.79
N PRO A 166 -5.94 -1.95 6.86
CA PRO A 166 -5.79 -3.37 7.20
C PRO A 166 -4.47 -3.66 7.92
N VAL A 167 -3.38 -2.97 7.54
CA VAL A 167 -2.08 -3.12 8.17
C VAL A 167 -2.11 -2.55 9.60
N LEU A 168 -2.61 -1.32 9.76
CA LEU A 168 -2.70 -0.64 11.05
C LEU A 168 -3.54 -1.44 12.08
N LEU A 169 -4.63 -2.06 11.63
CA LEU A 169 -5.56 -2.76 12.51
C LEU A 169 -5.16 -4.22 12.75
N ALA A 170 -4.72 -4.93 11.71
CA ALA A 170 -4.69 -6.38 11.71
C ALA A 170 -3.42 -6.96 11.03
N GLU A 171 -2.28 -6.30 11.17
CA GLU A 171 -1.01 -6.77 10.59
C GLU A 171 -0.64 -8.16 11.07
N ASP A 172 -0.85 -8.46 12.36
CA ASP A 172 -0.62 -9.78 12.95
C ASP A 172 -1.40 -10.89 12.25
N LYS A 173 -2.68 -10.64 11.98
CA LYS A 173 -3.56 -11.58 11.27
C LYS A 173 -3.21 -11.70 9.80
N LEU A 174 -2.85 -10.58 9.16
CA LEU A 174 -2.44 -10.57 7.76
C LEU A 174 -1.16 -11.40 7.56
N ARG A 175 -0.19 -11.27 8.47
CA ARG A 175 1.05 -12.05 8.48
C ARG A 175 0.79 -13.55 8.64
N GLU A 176 -0.01 -13.92 9.64
CA GLU A 176 -0.39 -15.30 9.90
C GLU A 176 -1.12 -15.93 8.71
N PHE A 177 -2.09 -15.19 8.13
CA PHE A 177 -2.96 -15.68 7.08
C PHE A 177 -2.28 -15.84 5.71
N LEU A 178 -1.28 -15.01 5.42
CA LEU A 178 -0.54 -15.01 4.16
C LEU A 178 0.88 -15.57 4.29
N ASP A 179 1.23 -16.18 5.42
CA ASP A 179 2.57 -16.75 5.70
C ASP A 179 3.71 -15.72 5.47
N ILE A 180 3.50 -14.46 5.90
CA ILE A 180 4.48 -13.39 5.71
C ILE A 180 5.62 -13.54 6.72
N PRO A 181 6.89 -13.68 6.28
CA PRO A 181 8.03 -13.80 7.18
C PRO A 181 8.15 -12.62 8.15
N ALA A 182 8.64 -12.88 9.36
CA ALA A 182 8.73 -11.87 10.42
C ALA A 182 9.70 -10.72 10.07
N ASP A 183 10.68 -10.97 9.21
CA ASP A 183 11.65 -9.98 8.74
C ASP A 183 11.14 -9.07 7.60
N ARG A 184 9.92 -9.31 7.10
CA ARG A 184 9.28 -8.45 6.10
C ARG A 184 8.49 -7.34 6.78
N GLY A 185 8.61 -6.11 6.29
CA GLY A 185 7.67 -5.03 6.63
C GLY A 185 6.40 -5.16 5.79
N VAL A 186 5.22 -5.06 6.40
CA VAL A 186 3.94 -4.96 5.67
C VAL A 186 3.62 -3.48 5.52
N ASN A 187 3.71 -2.95 4.30
CA ASN A 187 3.66 -1.49 4.08
C ASN A 187 2.25 -0.99 3.76
N MET A 188 1.56 -1.67 2.87
CA MET A 188 0.20 -1.34 2.48
C MET A 188 -0.48 -2.51 1.76
N VAL A 189 -1.79 -2.43 1.66
CA VAL A 189 -2.61 -3.28 0.78
C VAL A 189 -3.16 -2.41 -0.34
N ILE A 190 -2.99 -2.81 -1.59
CA ILE A 190 -3.54 -2.11 -2.76
C ILE A 190 -4.70 -2.93 -3.31
N ALA A 191 -5.92 -2.39 -3.24
CA ALA A 191 -7.04 -2.95 -4.00
C ALA A 191 -6.83 -2.71 -5.49
N LEU A 192 -7.10 -3.72 -6.32
CA LEU A 192 -6.89 -3.71 -7.77
C LEU A 192 -8.12 -4.30 -8.47
N GLY A 193 -8.60 -3.63 -9.51
CA GLY A 193 -9.74 -4.10 -10.31
C GLY A 193 -10.15 -3.15 -11.41
N HIS A 194 -11.21 -3.49 -12.14
CA HIS A 194 -11.83 -2.61 -13.12
C HIS A 194 -12.71 -1.57 -12.41
N PRO A 195 -12.57 -0.26 -12.69
CA PRO A 195 -13.33 0.77 -12.01
C PRO A 195 -14.83 0.71 -12.35
N ALA A 196 -15.70 0.73 -11.34
CA ALA A 196 -17.15 0.83 -11.53
C ALA A 196 -17.62 2.29 -11.70
N ILE A 197 -16.79 3.25 -11.30
CA ILE A 197 -17.10 4.67 -11.36
C ILE A 197 -15.97 5.45 -12.02
N ALA A 198 -16.33 6.56 -12.68
CA ALA A 198 -15.34 7.50 -13.18
C ALA A 198 -14.65 8.23 -12.01
N PRO A 199 -13.31 8.39 -12.06
CA PRO A 199 -12.59 9.11 -11.03
C PRO A 199 -12.98 10.59 -11.00
N LYS A 200 -13.19 11.15 -9.79
CA LYS A 200 -13.45 12.58 -9.62
C LYS A 200 -12.13 13.33 -9.41
N PRO A 201 -11.99 14.54 -9.99
CA PRO A 201 -10.85 15.41 -9.68
C PRO A 201 -10.78 15.69 -8.17
N VAL A 202 -9.58 15.74 -7.65
CA VAL A 202 -9.33 16.15 -6.25
C VAL A 202 -8.34 17.31 -6.25
N PRO A 203 -8.51 18.31 -5.37
CA PRO A 203 -7.60 19.44 -5.29
C PRO A 203 -6.18 18.99 -4.96
N ARG A 204 -5.21 19.75 -5.40
CA ARG A 204 -3.80 19.62 -5.07
C ARG A 204 -3.29 20.95 -4.57
N LYS A 205 -2.29 20.92 -3.72
CA LYS A 205 -1.53 22.12 -3.35
C LYS A 205 -0.89 22.71 -4.59
N GLU A 206 -0.79 24.04 -4.62
CA GLU A 206 -0.04 24.72 -5.65
C GLU A 206 1.46 24.42 -5.55
N VAL A 207 2.17 24.48 -6.67
CA VAL A 207 3.61 24.17 -6.68
C VAL A 207 4.37 25.08 -5.71
N ALA A 208 3.98 26.34 -5.60
CA ALA A 208 4.60 27.29 -4.68
C ALA A 208 4.44 26.94 -3.20
N GLU A 209 3.44 26.10 -2.83
CA GLU A 209 3.24 25.67 -1.45
C GLU A 209 4.15 24.50 -1.05
N ILE A 210 4.74 23.80 -2.04
CA ILE A 210 5.52 22.57 -1.83
C ILE A 210 6.94 22.64 -2.37
N LEU A 211 7.29 23.70 -3.08
CA LEU A 211 8.62 23.92 -3.66
C LEU A 211 9.28 25.15 -3.00
N ARG A 212 10.48 24.94 -2.48
CA ARG A 212 11.40 26.00 -2.07
C ARG A 212 12.66 25.91 -2.91
N ILE A 213 13.00 27.01 -3.59
CA ILE A 213 14.24 27.15 -4.34
C ILE A 213 15.27 27.87 -3.45
N VAL A 214 16.47 27.32 -3.39
CA VAL A 214 17.62 27.94 -2.72
C VAL A 214 18.68 28.16 -3.80
N GLU A 215 19.06 29.43 -4.01
CA GLU A 215 20.09 29.88 -4.96
C GLU A 215 21.43 30.10 -4.27
#